data_20974913ff85c9c42ec3c0ff57b74598
#
_entry.id   20974913ff85c9c42ec3c0ff57b74598
#
_cell.length_a   1.000
_cell.length_b   1.000
_cell.length_c   1.000
_cell.angle_alpha   90.00
_cell.angle_beta   90.00
_cell.angle_gamma   90.00
#
_symmetry.space_group_name_H-M   'P 1'
#
loop_
_entity.id
_entity.type
_entity.pdbx_description
1 polymer ?
#
loop_
_entity_poly.entity_id
_entity_poly.type
_entity_poly.pdbx_seq_one_letter_code
_entity_poly.pdbx_strand_id
1 'polypeptide(L)'
;AAINPWTHYLEHGFLERRFPTDKYSIWVKLQKSKESSTKKYAQLIEQFRYRPRFSIIVPVFNTDAAALRAMLDSVLDQVYPYWELCLANDGSTEPQVRAILDEFQERSPSIKVHHGPISRHISAASNAALEMATGEFIALLDHDDLLDHLALYENAYLLNEFPKAEIIYSDEDKINQR
;
A
#
# COMPACT_ATOMS: atom_id res chain seq x y z
N ALA A 1 -5.67 -24.57 -15.94
CA ALA A 1 -5.04 -23.43 -15.30
C ALA A 1 -6.13 -22.42 -14.98
N ALA A 2 -6.29 -22.03 -13.73
CA ALA A 2 -7.23 -20.97 -13.37
C ALA A 2 -6.66 -19.64 -13.88
N ILE A 3 -7.38 -19.01 -14.80
CA ILE A 3 -7.02 -17.68 -15.31
C ILE A 3 -7.20 -16.72 -14.12
N ASN A 4 -6.17 -15.93 -13.82
CA ASN A 4 -6.28 -14.84 -12.84
C ASN A 4 -7.44 -13.93 -13.27
N PRO A 5 -8.44 -13.67 -12.41
CA PRO A 5 -9.59 -12.84 -12.75
C PRO A 5 -9.24 -11.45 -13.27
N TRP A 6 -8.14 -10.87 -12.80
CA TRP A 6 -7.60 -9.59 -13.27
C TRP A 6 -7.03 -9.65 -14.67
N THR A 7 -6.25 -10.70 -15.00
CA THR A 7 -5.77 -10.91 -16.35
C THR A 7 -6.95 -11.05 -17.31
N HIS A 8 -8.00 -11.77 -16.91
CA HIS A 8 -9.20 -11.92 -17.70
C HIS A 8 -9.97 -10.59 -17.85
N TYR A 9 -10.04 -9.77 -16.79
CA TYR A 9 -10.70 -8.46 -16.86
C TYR A 9 -9.94 -7.48 -17.74
N LEU A 10 -8.62 -7.39 -17.60
CA LEU A 10 -7.77 -6.54 -18.42
C LEU A 10 -7.77 -6.96 -19.90
N GLU A 11 -7.85 -8.26 -20.19
CA GLU A 11 -7.86 -8.77 -21.56
C GLU A 11 -9.25 -8.72 -22.21
N HIS A 12 -10.33 -8.88 -21.45
CA HIS A 12 -11.67 -9.07 -22.01
C HIS A 12 -12.75 -8.20 -21.33
N GLY A 13 -12.63 -7.86 -20.06
CA GLY A 13 -13.70 -7.20 -19.31
C GLY A 13 -13.98 -5.77 -19.76
N PHE A 14 -12.95 -5.01 -20.11
CA PHE A 14 -13.08 -3.64 -20.59
C PHE A 14 -13.80 -3.58 -21.96
N LEU A 15 -13.51 -4.53 -22.85
CA LEU A 15 -14.16 -4.61 -24.16
C LEU A 15 -15.63 -5.07 -24.07
N GLU A 16 -15.96 -5.89 -23.07
CA GLU A 16 -17.29 -6.47 -22.89
C GLU A 16 -18.23 -5.60 -22.04
N ARG A 17 -17.80 -4.43 -21.54
CA ARG A 17 -18.54 -3.53 -20.64
C ARG A 17 -19.15 -4.26 -19.43
N ARG A 18 -18.53 -5.31 -18.96
CA ARG A 18 -18.97 -6.05 -17.78
C ARG A 18 -18.54 -5.30 -16.52
N PHE A 19 -19.47 -4.65 -15.85
CA PHE A 19 -19.26 -4.16 -14.49
C PHE A 19 -19.16 -5.37 -13.53
N PRO A 20 -18.15 -5.42 -12.67
CA PRO A 20 -17.81 -6.62 -11.88
C PRO A 20 -18.66 -6.82 -10.62
N THR A 21 -19.86 -6.21 -10.50
CA THR A 21 -20.60 -6.17 -9.23
C THR A 21 -20.82 -7.54 -8.59
N ASP A 22 -21.17 -8.56 -9.33
CA ASP A 22 -21.39 -9.89 -8.73
C ASP A 22 -20.10 -10.70 -8.59
N LYS A 23 -19.17 -10.57 -9.54
CA LYS A 23 -17.88 -11.26 -9.52
C LYS A 23 -16.91 -10.65 -8.51
N TYR A 24 -16.96 -9.34 -8.29
CA TYR A 24 -16.13 -8.63 -7.32
C TYR A 24 -16.44 -9.09 -5.89
N SER A 25 -17.71 -9.17 -5.49
CA SER A 25 -18.08 -9.66 -4.16
C SER A 25 -17.66 -11.12 -3.92
N ILE A 26 -17.69 -11.95 -4.97
CA ILE A 26 -17.19 -13.33 -4.93
C ILE A 26 -15.66 -13.33 -4.84
N TRP A 27 -14.99 -12.48 -5.61
CA TRP A 27 -13.53 -12.33 -5.56
C TRP A 27 -13.04 -11.89 -4.17
N VAL A 28 -13.66 -10.85 -3.58
CA VAL A 28 -13.36 -10.38 -2.21
C VAL A 28 -13.53 -11.51 -1.18
N LYS A 29 -14.63 -12.29 -1.29
CA LYS A 29 -14.86 -13.46 -0.40
C LYS A 29 -13.80 -14.55 -0.59
N LEU A 30 -13.38 -14.80 -1.83
CA LEU A 30 -12.34 -15.77 -2.15
C LEU A 30 -10.96 -15.30 -1.67
N GLN A 31 -10.66 -14.00 -1.75
CA GLN A 31 -9.42 -13.43 -1.20
C GLN A 31 -9.38 -13.55 0.33
N LYS A 32 -10.46 -13.19 1.02
CA LYS A 32 -10.58 -13.36 2.49
C LYS A 32 -10.48 -14.82 2.93
N SER A 33 -10.90 -15.79 2.10
CA SER A 33 -10.72 -17.22 2.39
C SER A 33 -9.31 -17.75 2.07
N LYS A 34 -8.51 -16.98 1.34
CA LYS A 34 -7.11 -17.29 0.99
C LYS A 34 -6.09 -16.76 2.01
N GLU A 35 -6.48 -16.48 3.24
CA GLU A 35 -5.57 -16.27 4.38
C GLU A 35 -4.62 -17.46 4.63
N SER A 36 -4.27 -18.16 3.57
CA SER A 36 -3.37 -19.28 3.66
C SER A 36 -1.92 -18.80 3.49
N SER A 37 -1.36 -18.52 4.68
CA SER A 37 0.05 -18.74 4.94
C SER A 37 1.01 -17.75 4.27
N THR A 38 1.41 -16.74 5.02
CA THR A 38 2.63 -15.90 4.80
C THR A 38 3.82 -16.75 4.28
N LYS A 39 3.95 -18.00 4.72
CA LYS A 39 4.95 -18.96 4.24
C LYS A 39 4.84 -19.27 2.75
N LYS A 40 3.63 -19.38 2.21
CA LYS A 40 3.42 -19.65 0.78
C LYS A 40 3.89 -18.47 -0.06
N TYR A 41 3.51 -17.25 0.33
CA TYR A 41 3.93 -16.05 -0.39
C TYR A 41 5.43 -15.80 -0.29
N ALA A 42 6.06 -16.08 0.86
CA ALA A 42 7.51 -16.02 1.00
C ALA A 42 8.22 -16.91 -0.03
N GLN A 43 7.76 -18.16 -0.20
CA GLN A 43 8.32 -19.07 -1.21
C GLN A 43 8.09 -18.59 -2.65
N LEU A 44 6.94 -17.96 -2.94
CA LEU A 44 6.66 -17.39 -4.25
C LEU A 44 7.54 -16.17 -4.54
N ILE A 45 7.75 -15.31 -3.54
CA ILE A 45 8.64 -14.13 -3.65
C ILE A 45 10.08 -14.57 -3.92
N GLU A 46 10.54 -15.68 -3.34
CA GLU A 46 11.87 -16.23 -3.62
C GLU A 46 12.07 -16.61 -5.10
N GLN A 47 10.99 -16.92 -5.81
CA GLN A 47 11.02 -17.24 -7.24
C GLN A 47 11.00 -16.03 -8.17
N PHE A 48 10.75 -14.82 -7.63
CA PHE A 48 10.77 -13.60 -8.41
C PHE A 48 12.19 -13.33 -8.93
N ARG A 49 12.29 -13.05 -10.23
CA ARG A 49 13.55 -12.65 -10.88
C ARG A 49 13.92 -11.21 -10.54
N TYR A 50 12.90 -10.39 -10.34
CA TYR A 50 13.01 -8.98 -10.01
C TYR A 50 12.22 -8.70 -8.72
N ARG A 51 12.88 -8.06 -7.77
CA ARG A 51 12.33 -7.75 -6.44
C ARG A 51 12.43 -6.25 -6.18
N PRO A 52 11.57 -5.45 -6.81
CA PRO A 52 11.61 -4.00 -6.67
C PRO A 52 11.39 -3.59 -5.22
N ARG A 53 12.08 -2.54 -4.79
CA ARG A 53 11.80 -1.90 -3.52
C ARG A 53 10.76 -0.80 -3.73
N PHE A 54 9.69 -0.82 -2.93
CA PHE A 54 8.65 0.19 -2.92
C PHE A 54 8.90 1.20 -1.80
N SER A 55 8.85 2.50 -2.13
CA SER A 55 8.74 3.58 -1.14
C SER A 55 7.29 4.01 -1.05
N ILE A 56 6.65 3.75 0.09
CA ILE A 56 5.27 4.15 0.35
C ILE A 56 5.32 5.57 0.91
N ILE A 57 4.68 6.51 0.22
CA ILE A 57 4.68 7.94 0.53
C ILE A 57 3.36 8.30 1.17
N VAL A 58 3.41 8.79 2.40
CA VAL A 58 2.22 9.14 3.18
C VAL A 58 2.35 10.55 3.76
N PRO A 59 1.62 11.52 3.22
CA PRO A 59 1.43 12.81 3.87
C PRO A 59 0.45 12.67 5.05
N VAL A 60 0.79 13.22 6.21
CA VAL A 60 -0.02 13.11 7.43
C VAL A 60 -0.35 14.50 7.97
N PHE A 61 -1.64 14.78 8.20
CA PHE A 61 -2.07 16.02 8.84
C PHE A 61 -3.35 15.80 9.65
N ASN A 62 -3.29 16.02 10.97
CA ASN A 62 -4.44 16.03 11.91
C ASN A 62 -5.44 14.86 11.72
N THR A 63 -4.94 13.67 11.54
CA THR A 63 -5.76 12.48 11.32
C THR A 63 -6.24 11.86 12.63
N ASP A 64 -7.33 11.07 12.55
CA ASP A 64 -7.80 10.27 13.66
C ASP A 64 -6.75 9.22 14.09
N ALA A 65 -6.55 9.06 15.39
CA ALA A 65 -5.53 8.16 15.92
C ALA A 65 -5.78 6.68 15.57
N ALA A 66 -7.04 6.24 15.51
CA ALA A 66 -7.36 4.85 15.15
C ALA A 66 -7.15 4.60 13.67
N ALA A 67 -7.53 5.55 12.81
CA ALA A 67 -7.30 5.47 11.38
C ALA A 67 -5.80 5.44 11.07
N LEU A 68 -5.01 6.34 11.66
CA LEU A 68 -3.56 6.38 11.48
C LEU A 68 -2.90 5.05 11.90
N ARG A 69 -3.27 4.50 13.05
CA ARG A 69 -2.74 3.20 13.51
C ARG A 69 -3.12 2.07 12.56
N ALA A 70 -4.38 2.03 12.11
CA ALA A 70 -4.84 1.02 11.19
C ALA A 70 -4.09 1.07 9.85
N MET A 71 -3.86 2.26 9.30
CA MET A 71 -3.03 2.46 8.10
C MET A 71 -1.61 1.93 8.33
N LEU A 72 -0.95 2.34 9.41
CA LEU A 72 0.43 1.93 9.73
C LEU A 72 0.55 0.41 9.92
N ASP A 73 -0.40 -0.21 10.63
CA ASP A 73 -0.44 -1.66 10.81
C ASP A 73 -0.68 -2.38 9.47
N SER A 74 -1.51 -1.84 8.56
CA SER A 74 -1.73 -2.42 7.23
C SER A 74 -0.47 -2.46 6.36
N VAL A 75 0.42 -1.50 6.55
CA VAL A 75 1.74 -1.49 5.88
C VAL A 75 2.69 -2.49 6.52
N LEU A 76 2.71 -2.59 7.86
CA LEU A 76 3.53 -3.58 8.54
C LEU A 76 3.11 -5.03 8.23
N ASP A 77 1.82 -5.26 7.93
CA ASP A 77 1.26 -6.56 7.59
C ASP A 77 1.50 -6.99 6.14
N GLN A 78 2.20 -6.19 5.33
CA GLN A 78 2.51 -6.55 3.95
C GLN A 78 3.34 -7.84 3.87
N VAL A 79 2.89 -8.80 3.05
CA VAL A 79 3.62 -10.07 2.85
C VAL A 79 4.90 -9.89 2.02
N TYR A 80 4.96 -8.84 1.21
CA TYR A 80 6.14 -8.50 0.41
C TYR A 80 7.12 -7.68 1.25
N PRO A 81 8.37 -8.13 1.48
CA PRO A 81 9.24 -7.53 2.48
C PRO A 81 10.09 -6.35 1.98
N TYR A 82 10.12 -6.08 0.66
CA TYR A 82 11.01 -5.08 0.07
C TYR A 82 10.30 -3.74 -0.06
N TRP A 83 10.04 -3.09 1.06
CA TRP A 83 9.42 -1.77 1.13
C TRP A 83 10.07 -0.88 2.18
N GLU A 84 9.78 0.40 2.10
CA GLU A 84 10.00 1.40 3.13
C GLU A 84 8.77 2.32 3.19
N LEU A 85 8.51 2.87 4.37
CA LEU A 85 7.41 3.79 4.61
C LEU A 85 7.98 5.17 4.93
N CYS A 86 7.67 6.15 4.10
CA CYS A 86 8.10 7.53 4.23
C CYS A 86 6.92 8.41 4.65
N LEU A 87 6.88 8.79 5.93
CA LEU A 87 5.80 9.55 6.56
C LEU A 87 6.22 11.01 6.70
N ALA A 88 5.43 11.94 6.19
CA ALA A 88 5.66 13.36 6.39
C ALA A 88 4.50 13.97 7.18
N ASN A 89 4.74 14.25 8.47
CA ASN A 89 3.82 14.99 9.31
C ASN A 89 3.89 16.47 8.97
N ASP A 90 2.84 17.00 8.34
CA ASP A 90 2.74 18.39 7.87
C ASP A 90 2.37 19.35 9.00
N GLY A 91 3.09 19.30 10.11
CA GLY A 91 2.85 20.21 11.25
C GLY A 91 1.51 19.96 11.94
N SER A 92 1.12 18.69 12.12
CA SER A 92 -0.09 18.33 12.87
C SER A 92 -0.10 18.99 14.26
N THR A 93 -1.24 19.56 14.63
CA THR A 93 -1.48 20.17 15.91
C THR A 93 -1.96 19.18 16.98
N GLU A 94 -2.45 18.03 16.55
CA GLU A 94 -2.92 16.94 17.40
C GLU A 94 -1.73 16.16 17.98
N PRO A 95 -1.49 16.22 19.33
CA PRO A 95 -0.29 15.63 19.93
C PRO A 95 -0.15 14.12 19.71
N GLN A 96 -1.28 13.41 19.64
CA GLN A 96 -1.29 11.96 19.40
C GLN A 96 -0.73 11.56 18.05
N VAL A 97 -0.87 12.41 17.02
CA VAL A 97 -0.35 12.10 15.68
C VAL A 97 1.17 11.94 15.74
N ARG A 98 1.88 12.91 16.33
CA ARG A 98 3.34 12.83 16.47
C ARG A 98 3.77 11.62 17.28
N ALA A 99 3.11 11.38 18.43
CA ALA A 99 3.45 10.26 19.31
C ALA A 99 3.30 8.89 18.61
N ILE A 100 2.23 8.73 17.80
CA ILE A 100 2.02 7.50 17.04
C ILE A 100 3.12 7.32 15.97
N LEU A 101 3.46 8.36 15.24
CA LEU A 101 4.49 8.30 14.20
C LEU A 101 5.85 7.93 14.80
N ASP A 102 6.24 8.57 15.92
CA ASP A 102 7.48 8.27 16.62
C ASP A 102 7.50 6.82 17.14
N GLU A 103 6.39 6.35 17.75
CA GLU A 103 6.22 4.95 18.18
C GLU A 103 6.46 3.95 17.04
N PHE A 104 5.85 4.19 15.87
CA PHE A 104 5.98 3.27 14.75
C PHE A 104 7.37 3.33 14.09
N GLN A 105 8.00 4.48 14.08
CA GLN A 105 9.39 4.60 13.62
C GLN A 105 10.35 3.77 14.49
N GLU A 106 10.12 3.72 15.80
CA GLU A 106 10.91 2.87 16.70
C GLU A 106 10.67 1.37 16.49
N ARG A 107 9.47 0.99 16.02
CA ARG A 107 9.12 -0.43 15.76
C ARG A 107 9.81 -1.02 14.54
N SER A 108 10.19 -0.22 13.55
CA SER A 108 10.77 -0.73 12.31
C SER A 108 11.74 0.25 11.67
N PRO A 109 12.97 -0.19 11.32
CA PRO A 109 13.94 0.63 10.60
C PRO A 109 13.51 0.98 9.16
N SER A 110 12.48 0.30 8.63
CA SER A 110 11.90 0.61 7.33
C SER A 110 10.95 1.80 7.36
N ILE A 111 10.62 2.33 8.55
CA ILE A 111 9.75 3.49 8.71
C ILE A 111 10.60 4.73 8.93
N LYS A 112 10.42 5.71 8.08
CA LYS A 112 11.09 7.02 8.13
C LYS A 112 10.03 8.10 8.38
N VAL A 113 10.28 8.98 9.33
CA VAL A 113 9.36 10.06 9.69
C VAL A 113 10.05 11.42 9.55
N HIS A 114 9.39 12.33 8.86
CA HIS A 114 9.72 13.74 8.83
C HIS A 114 8.64 14.55 9.56
N HIS A 115 9.01 15.41 10.49
CA HIS A 115 8.10 16.31 11.18
C HIS A 115 8.29 17.74 10.71
N GLY A 116 7.38 18.24 9.88
CA GLY A 116 7.31 19.64 9.49
C GLY A 116 6.94 20.54 10.69
N PRO A 117 7.51 21.74 10.78
CA PRO A 117 7.21 22.68 11.87
C PRO A 117 5.82 23.33 11.74
N ILE A 118 5.29 23.46 10.54
CA ILE A 118 4.00 24.06 10.18
C ILE A 118 3.41 23.34 8.98
N SER A 119 2.09 23.41 8.83
CA SER A 119 1.44 22.86 7.64
C SER A 119 1.77 23.68 6.39
N ARG A 120 2.15 22.97 5.34
CA ARG A 120 2.47 23.51 4.00
C ARG A 120 1.63 22.82 2.92
N HIS A 121 0.56 22.17 3.33
CA HIS A 121 -0.37 21.41 2.50
C HIS A 121 0.19 20.10 1.91
N ILE A 122 -0.72 19.28 1.41
CA ILE A 122 -0.46 17.91 0.96
C ILE A 122 0.71 17.79 -0.01
N SER A 123 0.83 18.71 -0.97
CA SER A 123 1.90 18.64 -1.97
C SER A 123 3.29 18.81 -1.37
N ALA A 124 3.44 19.72 -0.39
CA ALA A 124 4.72 19.91 0.30
C ALA A 124 5.05 18.73 1.21
N ALA A 125 4.04 18.17 1.89
CA ALA A 125 4.20 16.98 2.71
C ALA A 125 4.57 15.75 1.86
N SER A 126 3.87 15.54 0.72
CA SER A 126 4.20 14.45 -0.20
C SER A 126 5.62 14.57 -0.74
N ASN A 127 6.07 15.79 -1.10
CA ASN A 127 7.44 16.02 -1.54
C ASN A 127 8.46 15.74 -0.43
N ALA A 128 8.18 16.16 0.82
CA ALA A 128 9.05 15.86 1.96
C ALA A 128 9.16 14.35 2.24
N ALA A 129 8.06 13.60 2.08
CA ALA A 129 8.09 12.15 2.16
C ALA A 129 8.87 11.53 0.99
N LEU A 130 8.70 12.07 -0.22
CA LEU A 130 9.42 11.62 -1.42
C LEU A 130 10.94 11.84 -1.31
N GLU A 131 11.39 12.91 -0.68
CA GLU A 131 12.82 13.18 -0.44
C GLU A 131 13.50 12.09 0.40
N MET A 132 12.73 11.36 1.22
CA MET A 132 13.24 10.23 2.02
C MET A 132 13.25 8.91 1.26
N ALA A 133 12.59 8.84 0.10
CA ALA A 133 12.41 7.62 -0.66
C ALA A 133 13.73 7.14 -1.30
N THR A 134 13.96 5.83 -1.22
CA THR A 134 15.12 5.16 -1.85
C THR A 134 14.72 3.96 -2.69
N GLY A 135 13.41 3.66 -2.77
CA GLY A 135 12.88 2.56 -3.57
C GLY A 135 12.84 2.89 -5.07
N GLU A 136 12.73 1.86 -5.86
CA GLU A 136 12.65 1.98 -7.32
C GLU A 136 11.25 2.41 -7.79
N PHE A 137 10.23 2.08 -6.99
CA PHE A 137 8.85 2.46 -7.23
C PHE A 137 8.28 3.24 -6.06
N ILE A 138 7.45 4.21 -6.37
CA ILE A 138 6.72 5.01 -5.39
C ILE A 138 5.28 4.50 -5.33
N ALA A 139 4.81 4.18 -4.12
CA ALA A 139 3.41 3.92 -3.84
C ALA A 139 2.83 5.10 -3.06
N LEU A 140 1.71 5.64 -3.52
CA LEU A 140 1.01 6.72 -2.82
C LEU A 140 -0.07 6.11 -1.94
N LEU A 141 -0.17 6.55 -0.69
CA LEU A 141 -1.16 6.08 0.27
C LEU A 141 -1.60 7.24 1.15
N ASP A 142 -2.89 7.40 1.36
CA ASP A 142 -3.43 8.39 2.27
C ASP A 142 -3.37 7.88 3.72
N HIS A 143 -3.26 8.81 4.67
CA HIS A 143 -3.02 8.50 6.09
C HIS A 143 -4.20 7.85 6.81
N ASP A 144 -5.35 7.76 6.18
CA ASP A 144 -6.61 7.17 6.67
C ASP A 144 -7.11 6.00 5.81
N ASP A 145 -6.34 5.62 4.79
CA ASP A 145 -6.60 4.46 3.94
C ASP A 145 -5.86 3.19 4.42
N LEU A 146 -6.33 2.04 3.98
CA LEU A 146 -5.73 0.75 4.28
C LEU A 146 -5.15 0.10 3.02
N LEU A 147 -3.97 -0.46 3.17
CA LEU A 147 -3.34 -1.25 2.12
C LEU A 147 -3.68 -2.74 2.32
N ASP A 148 -4.24 -3.39 1.30
CA ASP A 148 -4.44 -4.84 1.36
C ASP A 148 -3.10 -5.55 1.60
N HIS A 149 -3.07 -6.59 2.44
CA HIS A 149 -1.85 -7.29 2.85
C HIS A 149 -1.06 -7.92 1.69
N LEU A 150 -1.68 -8.11 0.53
CA LEU A 150 -1.06 -8.59 -0.71
C LEU A 150 -0.72 -7.47 -1.69
N ALA A 151 -1.07 -6.22 -1.42
CA ALA A 151 -0.97 -5.15 -2.41
C ALA A 151 0.44 -5.03 -3.00
N LEU A 152 1.48 -4.99 -2.19
CA LEU A 152 2.85 -4.90 -2.69
C LEU A 152 3.32 -6.19 -3.39
N TYR A 153 2.83 -7.35 -2.94
CA TYR A 153 3.12 -8.62 -3.61
C TYR A 153 2.54 -8.66 -5.02
N GLU A 154 1.28 -8.28 -5.19
CA GLU A 154 0.62 -8.28 -6.50
C GLU A 154 1.28 -7.27 -7.46
N ASN A 155 1.70 -6.11 -6.96
CA ASN A 155 2.47 -5.14 -7.75
C ASN A 155 3.85 -5.71 -8.16
N ALA A 156 4.57 -6.35 -7.25
CA ALA A 156 5.86 -6.97 -7.55
C ALA A 156 5.69 -8.15 -8.53
N TYR A 157 4.62 -8.94 -8.38
CA TYR A 157 4.28 -10.00 -9.33
C TYR A 157 4.01 -9.43 -10.73
N LEU A 158 3.21 -8.36 -10.82
CA LEU A 158 2.91 -7.69 -12.08
C LEU A 158 4.19 -7.19 -12.78
N LEU A 159 5.13 -6.63 -12.02
CA LEU A 159 6.42 -6.15 -12.55
C LEU A 159 7.32 -7.30 -13.05
N ASN A 160 7.17 -8.52 -12.55
CA ASN A 160 7.84 -9.69 -13.09
C ASN A 160 7.20 -10.16 -14.40
N GLU A 161 5.89 -10.01 -14.58
CA GLU A 161 5.18 -10.32 -15.82
C GLU A 161 5.38 -9.21 -16.87
N PHE A 162 5.40 -7.95 -16.44
CA PHE A 162 5.49 -6.76 -17.29
C PHE A 162 6.67 -5.87 -16.87
N PRO A 163 7.94 -6.26 -17.13
CA PRO A 163 9.11 -5.56 -16.60
C PRO A 163 9.35 -4.16 -17.19
N LYS A 164 8.54 -3.73 -18.14
CA LYS A 164 8.57 -2.38 -18.71
C LYS A 164 7.45 -1.48 -18.18
N ALA A 165 6.66 -1.95 -17.21
CA ALA A 165 5.63 -1.13 -16.61
C ALA A 165 6.28 -0.04 -15.75
N GLU A 166 5.93 1.22 -16.03
CA GLU A 166 6.41 2.39 -15.31
C GLU A 166 5.34 2.95 -14.36
N ILE A 167 4.07 2.69 -14.66
CA ILE A 167 2.92 3.11 -13.86
C ILE A 167 2.00 1.91 -13.66
N ILE A 168 1.61 1.69 -12.41
CA ILE A 168 0.64 0.69 -11.99
C ILE A 168 -0.46 1.42 -11.23
N TYR A 169 -1.70 1.09 -11.48
CA TYR A 169 -2.83 1.55 -10.70
C TYR A 169 -3.74 0.36 -10.34
N SER A 170 -4.39 0.46 -9.22
CA SER A 170 -5.34 -0.56 -8.73
C SER A 170 -6.71 0.07 -8.47
N ASP A 171 -7.74 -0.77 -8.43
CA ASP A 171 -9.03 -0.35 -7.93
C ASP A 171 -8.97 -0.15 -6.40
N GLU A 172 -9.84 0.70 -5.89
CA GLU A 172 -10.07 0.94 -4.47
C GLU A 172 -11.44 0.42 -4.05
N ASP A 173 -11.59 0.08 -2.78
CA ASP A 173 -12.87 -0.28 -2.16
C ASP A 173 -13.10 0.53 -0.89
N LYS A 174 -14.35 0.80 -0.55
CA LYS A 174 -14.73 1.55 0.64
C LYS A 174 -14.96 0.62 1.82
N ILE A 175 -14.24 0.86 2.90
CA ILE A 175 -14.43 0.16 4.16
C ILE A 175 -15.49 0.90 4.98
N ASN A 176 -16.65 0.25 5.17
CA ASN A 176 -17.66 0.77 6.10
C ASN A 176 -17.24 0.43 7.53
N GLN A 177 -17.00 1.43 8.34
CA GLN A 177 -16.93 1.25 9.79
C GLN A 177 -18.32 0.79 10.27
N ARG A 178 -18.43 -0.46 10.73
CA ARG A 178 -19.59 -0.97 11.46
C ARG A 178 -19.28 -1.01 12.95
#